data_2ba4aa93071102ab80387d3f480b4a61
#
_entry.id   2ba4aa93071102ab80387d3f480b4a61
#
_cell.length_a   1.000
_cell.length_b   1.000
_cell.length_c   1.000
_cell.angle_alpha   90.00
_cell.angle_beta   90.00
_cell.angle_gamma   90.00
#
_symmetry.space_group_name_H-M   'P 1'
#
loop_
_entity.id
_entity.type
_entity.pdbx_description
1 polymer ?
#
loop_
_entity_poly.entity_id
_entity_poly.type
_entity_poly.pdbx_seq_one_letter_code
_entity_poly.pdbx_strand_id
1 'polypeptide(L)' 'MPITKAHDRYMRILLEHIGESKYPSGELMDRVEILLDRDHVDDYLEILFEKVEADRYPSKQLLDRIARWTLAAS' A
#
# COMPACT_ATOMS: atom_id res chain seq x y z
N MET A 1 11.74 8.12 -19.11
CA MET A 1 11.18 6.94 -19.81
C MET A 1 9.67 6.92 -19.67
N PRO A 2 8.92 6.75 -20.77
CA PRO A 2 7.47 6.72 -20.68
C PRO A 2 6.92 5.65 -19.74
N ILE A 3 7.57 4.48 -19.72
CA ILE A 3 7.14 3.37 -18.85
C ILE A 3 7.24 3.76 -17.39
N THR A 4 8.30 4.49 -17.01
CA THR A 4 8.51 4.93 -15.63
C THR A 4 7.41 5.91 -15.19
N LYS A 5 7.04 6.83 -16.07
CA LYS A 5 5.97 7.78 -15.76
C LYS A 5 4.61 7.10 -15.65
N ALA A 6 4.34 6.14 -16.52
CA ALA A 6 3.10 5.39 -16.47
C ALA A 6 3.01 4.56 -15.19
N HIS A 7 4.13 3.95 -14.79
CA HIS A 7 4.20 3.17 -13.56
C HIS A 7 3.90 4.08 -12.35
N ASP A 8 4.57 5.22 -12.27
CA ASP A 8 4.37 6.16 -11.17
C ASP A 8 2.91 6.62 -11.09
N ARG A 9 2.33 6.97 -12.24
CA ARG A 9 0.95 7.43 -12.30
C ARG A 9 -0.01 6.33 -11.84
N TYR A 10 0.21 5.11 -12.30
CA TYR A 10 -0.64 3.98 -11.94
C TYR A 10 -0.54 3.70 -10.44
N MET A 11 0.68 3.71 -9.90
CA MET A 11 0.88 3.52 -8.47
C MET A 11 0.14 4.58 -7.65
N ARG A 12 0.21 5.84 -8.08
CA ARG A 12 -0.49 6.91 -7.37
C ARG A 12 -2.00 6.70 -7.37
N ILE A 13 -2.55 6.25 -8.49
CA ILE A 13 -3.97 5.97 -8.60
C ILE A 13 -4.36 4.84 -7.63
N LEU A 14 -3.58 3.76 -7.62
CA LEU A 14 -3.86 2.62 -6.75
C LEU A 14 -3.75 3.02 -5.27
N LEU A 15 -2.71 3.77 -4.93
CA LEU A 15 -2.51 4.20 -3.55
C LEU A 15 -3.63 5.12 -3.09
N GLU A 16 -4.10 5.99 -3.97
CA GLU A 16 -5.21 6.88 -3.65
C GLU A 16 -6.48 6.07 -3.37
N HIS A 17 -6.77 5.06 -4.19
CA HIS A 17 -7.94 4.21 -3.97
C HIS A 17 -7.84 3.44 -2.65
N ILE A 18 -6.66 2.92 -2.33
CA ILE A 18 -6.47 2.24 -1.06
C ILE A 18 -6.67 3.22 0.09
N GLY A 19 -6.12 4.44 -0.03
CA GLY A 19 -6.24 5.45 1.00
C GLY A 19 -7.68 5.86 1.28
N GLU A 20 -8.51 5.90 0.24
CA GLU A 20 -9.91 6.30 0.36
C GLU A 20 -10.81 5.22 0.94
N SER A 21 -10.40 3.97 0.84
CA SER A 21 -11.21 2.86 1.33
C SER A 21 -10.92 2.58 2.79
N LYS A 22 -11.96 2.52 3.60
CA LYS A 22 -11.79 2.14 5.00
C LYS A 22 -11.26 0.71 5.11
N TYR A 23 -11.78 -0.17 4.28
CA TYR A 23 -11.35 -1.57 4.22
C TYR A 23 -10.99 -1.92 2.79
N PRO A 24 -9.77 -1.58 2.36
CA PRO A 24 -9.35 -1.87 0.98
C PRO A 24 -9.32 -3.38 0.74
N SER A 25 -9.71 -3.79 -0.47
CA SER A 25 -9.76 -5.21 -0.78
C SER A 25 -8.34 -5.80 -0.84
N GLY A 26 -8.23 -7.09 -0.48
CA GLY A 26 -6.95 -7.78 -0.59
C GLY A 26 -6.46 -7.82 -2.02
N GLU A 27 -7.38 -7.94 -2.98
CA GLU A 27 -7.03 -7.95 -4.39
C GLU A 27 -6.37 -6.63 -4.82
N LEU A 28 -6.92 -5.50 -4.37
CA LEU A 28 -6.35 -4.20 -4.70
C LEU A 28 -4.96 -4.04 -4.08
N MET A 29 -4.80 -4.46 -2.84
CA MET A 29 -3.51 -4.40 -2.16
C MET A 29 -2.50 -5.34 -2.82
N ASP A 30 -2.92 -6.53 -3.24
CA ASP A 30 -2.05 -7.45 -3.96
C ASP A 30 -1.55 -6.82 -5.26
N ARG A 31 -2.42 -6.10 -5.95
CA ARG A 31 -2.07 -5.44 -7.21
C ARG A 31 -0.99 -4.38 -6.99
N VAL A 32 -1.14 -3.59 -5.93
CA VAL A 32 -0.11 -2.61 -5.57
C VAL A 32 1.20 -3.32 -5.25
N GLU A 33 1.14 -4.38 -4.46
CA GLU A 33 2.34 -5.06 -3.96
C GLU A 33 3.15 -5.71 -5.08
N ILE A 34 2.49 -6.17 -6.15
CA ILE A 34 3.18 -6.72 -7.30
C ILE A 34 4.05 -5.67 -7.99
N LEU A 35 3.59 -4.42 -8.01
CA LEU A 35 4.24 -3.33 -8.72
C LEU A 35 5.05 -2.42 -7.81
N LEU A 36 5.08 -2.71 -6.52
CA LEU A 36 5.68 -1.82 -5.53
C LEU A 36 7.18 -1.69 -5.74
N ASP A 37 7.66 -0.46 -5.66
CA ASP A 37 9.08 -0.15 -5.81
C ASP A 37 9.55 0.72 -4.64
N ARG A 38 10.84 1.09 -4.64
CA ARG A 38 11.42 1.88 -3.57
C ARG A 38 10.78 3.25 -3.42
N ASP A 39 10.38 3.83 -4.52
CA ASP A 39 9.83 5.19 -4.50
C ASP A 39 8.44 5.23 -3.89
N HIS A 40 7.72 4.11 -3.86
CA HIS A 40 6.33 4.07 -3.43
C HIS A 40 6.09 3.23 -2.17
N VAL A 41 7.08 2.46 -1.72
CA VAL A 41 6.88 1.58 -0.57
C VAL A 41 6.58 2.35 0.71
N ASP A 42 7.24 3.47 0.92
CA ASP A 42 7.01 4.27 2.12
C ASP A 42 5.61 4.87 2.11
N ASP A 43 5.14 5.34 0.96
CA ASP A 43 3.79 5.87 0.83
C ASP A 43 2.74 4.80 1.09
N TYR A 44 2.97 3.60 0.56
CA TYR A 44 2.06 2.48 0.78
C TYR A 44 1.99 2.12 2.27
N LEU A 45 3.15 1.99 2.90
CA LEU A 45 3.21 1.68 4.33
C LEU A 45 2.53 2.75 5.17
N GLU A 46 2.74 4.03 4.83
CA GLU A 46 2.11 5.12 5.57
C GLU A 46 0.59 5.01 5.52
N ILE A 47 0.04 4.70 4.35
CA ILE A 47 -1.40 4.52 4.20
C ILE A 47 -1.90 3.37 5.08
N LEU A 48 -1.18 2.24 5.08
CA LEU A 48 -1.56 1.10 5.91
C LEU A 48 -1.43 1.41 7.40
N PHE A 49 -0.39 2.12 7.81
CA PHE A 49 -0.22 2.54 9.19
C PHE A 49 -1.39 3.40 9.64
N GLU A 50 -1.80 4.37 8.83
CA GLU A 50 -2.92 5.22 9.18
C GLU A 50 -4.20 4.42 9.39
N LYS A 51 -4.41 3.39 8.57
CA LYS A 51 -5.59 2.56 8.70
C LYS A 51 -5.61 1.74 9.98
N VAL A 52 -4.48 1.12 10.33
CA VAL A 52 -4.44 0.31 11.55
C VAL A 52 -4.45 1.17 12.80
N GLU A 53 -3.86 2.37 12.75
CA GLU A 53 -3.86 3.29 13.88
C GLU A 53 -5.24 3.90 14.13
N ALA A 54 -6.02 4.05 13.08
CA ALA A 54 -7.37 4.60 13.19
C ALA A 54 -8.39 3.56 13.66
N ASP A 55 -8.06 2.29 13.57
CA ASP A 55 -8.98 1.21 13.89
C ASP A 55 -8.69 0.65 15.28
N ARG A 56 -9.75 0.49 16.06
CA ARG A 56 -9.62 -0.09 17.40
C ARG A 56 -9.22 -1.55 17.33
N TYR A 57 -9.69 -2.26 16.31
CA TYR A 57 -9.38 -3.68 16.10
C TYR A 57 -8.86 -3.84 14.69
N PRO A 58 -7.56 -3.55 14.48
CA PRO A 58 -7.02 -3.58 13.12
C PRO A 58 -7.04 -4.98 12.53
N SER A 59 -7.21 -5.03 11.21
CA SER A 59 -7.24 -6.26 10.46
C SER A 59 -5.91 -7.00 10.58
N LYS A 60 -5.98 -8.30 10.83
CA LYS A 60 -4.77 -9.13 10.82
C LYS A 60 -4.09 -9.09 9.46
N GLN A 61 -4.88 -9.05 8.38
CA GLN A 61 -4.32 -8.97 7.04
C GLN A 61 -3.49 -7.71 6.83
N LEU A 62 -3.97 -6.57 7.33
CA LEU A 62 -3.22 -5.33 7.23
C LEU A 62 -1.94 -5.39 8.04
N LEU A 63 -2.01 -5.92 9.24
CA LEU A 63 -0.83 -6.06 10.08
C LEU A 63 0.20 -6.98 9.45
N ASP A 64 -0.23 -8.07 8.85
CA ASP A 64 0.67 -9.01 8.18
C ASP A 64 1.35 -8.35 6.98
N ARG A 65 0.61 -7.55 6.21
CA ARG A 65 1.18 -6.82 5.08
C ARG A 65 2.21 -5.79 5.53
N ILE A 66 1.88 -5.05 6.58
CA ILE A 66 2.80 -4.07 7.16
C ILE A 66 4.10 -4.75 7.59
N ALA A 67 3.99 -5.87 8.30
CA ALA A 67 5.17 -6.59 8.76
C ALA A 67 6.06 -7.03 7.60
N ARG A 68 5.44 -7.59 6.56
CA ARG A 68 6.17 -8.06 5.39
C ARG A 68 6.94 -6.93 4.71
N TRP A 69 6.26 -5.81 4.46
CA TRP A 69 6.86 -4.73 3.69
C TRP A 69 7.77 -3.85 4.53
N THR A 70 7.54 -3.75 5.82
CA THR A 70 8.46 -3.07 6.73
C THR A 70 9.81 -3.79 6.76
N LEU A 71 9.79 -5.11 6.81
CA LEU A 71 11.02 -5.90 6.77
C LEU A 71 11.71 -5.78 5.41
N ALA A 72 10.94 -5.79 4.33
CA ALA A 72 11.50 -5.66 2.99
C ALA A 72 12.10 -4.27 2.75
N ALA A 73 11.55 -3.24 3.38
CA ALA A 73 12.02 -1.87 3.21
C ALA A 73 13.25 -1.55 4.07
N SER A 74 13.56 -2.39 5.04
CA SER A 74 14.72 -2.21 5.90
C SER A 74 16.04 -2.57 5.17
#